data_250c634f3ab73bec8e99f5a9b982f05b
#
_entry.id   250c634f3ab73bec8e99f5a9b982f05b
#
_cell.length_a   1.000
_cell.length_b   1.000
_cell.length_c   1.000
_cell.angle_alpha   90.00
_cell.angle_beta   90.00
_cell.angle_gamma   90.00
#
_symmetry.space_group_name_H-M   'P 1'
#
loop_
_entity.id
_entity.type
_entity.pdbx_description
1 polymer ?
#
loop_
_entity_poly.entity_id
_entity_poly.type
_entity_poly.pdbx_seq_one_letter_code
_entity_poly.pdbx_strand_id
1 'polypeptide(L)'
;KKGERAKLYTHLHVREDIFELYGFSSQAELNSFRMLIGVSGVGPKAALSVLSAATPQNLALSIVTGDEKALTAAPGIGKKIAQRIILELKDKLAKEQSSFSAQGGGVVPVSLPGDKGNEAAAALAVLGYGSQEISLALKGVDMDALPLEEIIRQALKKMVR
;
A
#
# COMPACT_ATOMS: atom_id res chain seq x y z
N LYS A 1 12.74 -11.96 22.46
CA LYS A 1 13.85 -12.78 23.03
C LYS A 1 13.51 -14.27 22.86
N LYS A 2 14.49 -15.15 22.88
CA LYS A 2 14.26 -16.61 22.80
C LYS A 2 13.42 -17.05 24.01
N GLY A 3 12.25 -17.71 23.74
CA GLY A 3 11.31 -18.15 24.77
C GLY A 3 10.11 -17.22 25.01
N GLU A 4 10.08 -16.03 24.40
CA GLU A 4 8.93 -15.13 24.46
C GLU A 4 7.88 -15.51 23.40
N ARG A 5 6.60 -15.25 23.71
CA ARG A 5 5.52 -15.42 22.73
C ARG A 5 5.49 -14.22 21.79
N ALA A 6 5.39 -14.48 20.48
CA ALA A 6 5.25 -13.47 19.45
C ALA A 6 4.00 -13.76 18.62
N LYS A 7 3.32 -12.70 18.15
CA LYS A 7 2.24 -12.78 17.16
C LYS A 7 2.80 -12.39 15.80
N LEU A 8 2.59 -13.23 14.79
CA LEU A 8 2.93 -12.95 13.41
C LEU A 8 1.68 -13.03 12.54
N TYR A 9 1.59 -12.14 11.57
CA TYR A 9 0.60 -12.19 10.50
C TYR A 9 1.19 -13.00 9.35
N THR A 10 0.50 -14.04 8.88
CA THR A 10 1.10 -14.99 7.97
C THR A 10 0.40 -15.05 6.62
N HIS A 11 1.17 -15.35 5.58
CA HIS A 11 0.71 -15.69 4.24
C HIS A 11 1.24 -17.06 3.85
N LEU A 12 0.35 -17.99 3.56
CA LEU A 12 0.71 -19.30 3.03
C LEU A 12 0.75 -19.22 1.49
N HIS A 13 1.90 -19.47 0.93
CA HIS A 13 2.12 -19.54 -0.51
C HIS A 13 2.20 -21.01 -0.94
N VAL A 14 1.21 -21.44 -1.74
CA VAL A 14 1.10 -22.81 -2.22
C VAL A 14 1.20 -22.82 -3.74
N ARG A 15 2.07 -23.67 -4.27
CA ARG A 15 2.17 -24.05 -5.69
C ARG A 15 2.30 -25.58 -5.76
N GLU A 16 2.32 -26.13 -6.97
CA GLU A 16 2.36 -27.59 -7.16
C GLU A 16 3.43 -28.27 -6.29
N ASP A 17 4.66 -27.70 -6.22
CA ASP A 17 5.78 -28.27 -5.48
C ASP A 17 6.29 -27.38 -4.33
N ILE A 18 5.57 -26.29 -3.98
CA ILE A 18 6.07 -25.31 -3.00
C ILE A 18 5.02 -25.03 -1.94
N PHE A 19 5.42 -25.24 -0.69
CA PHE A 19 4.68 -24.85 0.51
C PHE A 19 5.57 -23.92 1.34
N GLU A 20 5.33 -22.61 1.24
CA GLU A 20 6.12 -21.61 1.97
C GLU A 20 5.21 -20.73 2.83
N LEU A 21 5.62 -20.51 4.07
CA LEU A 21 4.93 -19.63 5.01
C LEU A 21 5.76 -18.37 5.22
N TYR A 22 5.17 -17.22 4.91
CA TYR A 22 5.76 -15.91 5.11
C TYR A 22 5.11 -15.23 6.31
N GLY A 23 5.95 -14.69 7.22
CA GLY A 23 5.50 -14.05 8.47
C GLY A 23 5.88 -12.57 8.53
N PHE A 24 4.96 -11.76 9.06
CA PHE A 24 5.07 -10.30 9.15
C PHE A 24 4.76 -9.82 10.55
N SER A 25 5.40 -8.75 10.99
CA SER A 25 5.20 -8.16 12.31
C SER A 25 3.88 -7.39 12.43
N SER A 26 3.36 -6.90 11.31
CA SER A 26 2.13 -6.10 11.25
C SER A 26 1.20 -6.53 10.10
N GLN A 27 -0.08 -6.19 10.25
CA GLN A 27 -1.08 -6.39 9.19
C GLN A 27 -0.75 -5.55 7.95
N ALA A 28 -0.19 -4.35 8.14
CA ALA A 28 0.22 -3.46 7.05
C ALA A 28 1.32 -4.09 6.19
N GLU A 29 2.32 -4.73 6.80
CA GLU A 29 3.35 -5.48 6.06
C GLU A 29 2.75 -6.64 5.28
N LEU A 30 1.85 -7.43 5.90
CA LEU A 30 1.17 -8.53 5.21
C LEU A 30 0.33 -8.03 4.03
N ASN A 31 -0.39 -6.93 4.18
CA ASN A 31 -1.18 -6.34 3.10
C ASN A 31 -0.29 -5.87 1.95
N SER A 32 0.80 -5.16 2.27
CA SER A 32 1.80 -4.73 1.28
C SER A 32 2.43 -5.91 0.53
N PHE A 33 2.74 -7.00 1.25
CA PHE A 33 3.24 -8.22 0.64
C PHE A 33 2.24 -8.81 -0.36
N ARG A 34 0.98 -8.93 0.03
CA ARG A 34 -0.10 -9.45 -0.84
C ARG A 34 -0.31 -8.60 -2.08
N MET A 35 -0.22 -7.28 -1.94
CA MET A 35 -0.29 -6.36 -3.09
C MET A 35 0.87 -6.60 -4.05
N LEU A 36 2.10 -6.67 -3.54
CA LEU A 36 3.30 -6.85 -4.33
C LEU A 36 3.30 -8.18 -5.10
N ILE A 37 2.96 -9.31 -4.44
CA ILE A 37 2.90 -10.62 -5.13
C ILE A 37 1.76 -10.72 -6.16
N GLY A 38 0.80 -9.81 -6.11
CA GLY A 38 -0.25 -9.69 -7.12
C GLY A 38 0.17 -8.93 -8.37
N VAL A 39 1.39 -8.35 -8.38
CA VAL A 39 1.97 -7.69 -9.55
C VAL A 39 2.69 -8.71 -10.42
N SER A 40 2.43 -8.66 -11.72
CA SER A 40 3.05 -9.58 -12.68
C SER A 40 4.58 -9.48 -12.66
N GLY A 41 5.26 -10.60 -12.44
CA GLY A 41 6.72 -10.68 -12.34
C GLY A 41 7.30 -10.38 -10.96
N VAL A 42 6.46 -10.13 -9.95
CA VAL A 42 6.88 -9.98 -8.55
C VAL A 42 6.54 -11.25 -7.77
N GLY A 43 7.54 -12.06 -7.51
CA GLY A 43 7.38 -13.25 -6.66
C GLY A 43 7.57 -12.91 -5.16
N PRO A 44 7.32 -13.89 -4.25
CA PRO A 44 7.46 -13.69 -2.82
C PRO A 44 8.82 -13.16 -2.37
N LYS A 45 9.92 -13.65 -2.96
CA LYS A 45 11.28 -13.18 -2.64
C LYS A 45 11.50 -11.72 -3.02
N ALA A 46 10.99 -11.31 -4.18
CA ALA A 46 11.06 -9.91 -4.63
C ALA A 46 10.21 -9.00 -3.73
N ALA A 47 9.01 -9.43 -3.36
CA ALA A 47 8.14 -8.71 -2.44
C ALA A 47 8.78 -8.52 -1.06
N LEU A 48 9.41 -9.57 -0.50
CA LEU A 48 10.16 -9.46 0.75
C LEU A 48 11.35 -8.50 0.63
N SER A 49 12.07 -8.53 -0.50
CA SER A 49 13.18 -7.60 -0.74
C SER A 49 12.72 -6.15 -0.70
N VAL A 50 11.58 -5.83 -1.32
CA VAL A 50 10.98 -4.49 -1.27
C VAL A 50 10.62 -4.09 0.16
N LEU A 51 9.94 -4.98 0.91
CA LEU A 51 9.53 -4.71 2.29
C LEU A 51 10.69 -4.65 3.29
N SER A 52 11.83 -5.25 2.95
CA SER A 52 13.06 -5.12 3.73
C SER A 52 13.78 -3.79 3.48
N ALA A 53 13.59 -3.20 2.30
CA ALA A 53 14.20 -1.93 1.92
C ALA A 53 13.33 -0.70 2.27
N ALA A 54 12.01 -0.88 2.38
CA ALA A 54 11.06 0.19 2.62
C ALA A 54 9.95 -0.24 3.59
N THR A 55 9.55 0.66 4.47
CA THR A 55 8.34 0.47 5.29
C THR A 55 7.09 0.46 4.40
N PRO A 56 5.96 -0.15 4.84
CA PRO A 56 4.69 -0.08 4.11
C PRO A 56 4.29 1.35 3.70
N GLN A 57 4.55 2.32 4.57
CA GLN A 57 4.24 3.73 4.34
C GLN A 57 5.11 4.33 3.22
N ASN A 58 6.42 4.05 3.25
CA ASN A 58 7.34 4.53 2.22
C ASN A 58 7.07 3.86 0.87
N LEU A 59 6.70 2.57 0.88
CA LEU A 59 6.27 1.85 -0.32
C LEU A 59 5.03 2.51 -0.94
N ALA A 60 4.03 2.82 -0.13
CA ALA A 60 2.84 3.52 -0.58
C ALA A 60 3.16 4.87 -1.22
N LEU A 61 3.98 5.66 -0.52
CA LEU A 61 4.40 6.96 -1.01
C LEU A 61 5.10 6.82 -2.37
N SER A 62 6.04 5.86 -2.48
CA SER A 62 6.76 5.61 -3.74
C SER A 62 5.83 5.22 -4.90
N ILE A 63 4.77 4.45 -4.63
CA ILE A 63 3.77 4.08 -5.64
C ILE A 63 2.98 5.32 -6.08
N VAL A 64 2.48 6.12 -5.14
CA VAL A 64 1.67 7.31 -5.44
C VAL A 64 2.47 8.35 -6.20
N THR A 65 3.69 8.65 -5.75
CA THR A 65 4.58 9.64 -6.37
C THR A 65 5.24 9.13 -7.64
N GLY A 66 5.26 7.82 -7.85
CA GLY A 66 5.95 7.19 -8.98
C GLY A 66 7.47 7.14 -8.81
N ASP A 67 7.95 7.07 -7.56
CA ASP A 67 9.37 7.02 -7.26
C ASP A 67 9.98 5.65 -7.56
N GLU A 68 10.42 5.47 -8.81
CA GLU A 68 11.11 4.26 -9.27
C GLU A 68 12.42 4.01 -8.52
N LYS A 69 13.11 5.08 -8.10
CA LYS A 69 14.41 4.96 -7.44
C LYS A 69 14.29 4.32 -6.06
N ALA A 70 13.28 4.68 -5.31
CA ALA A 70 13.01 4.08 -4.00
C ALA A 70 12.76 2.57 -4.13
N LEU A 71 12.02 2.13 -5.16
CA LEU A 71 11.75 0.72 -5.39
C LEU A 71 12.98 -0.05 -5.89
N THR A 72 13.78 0.56 -6.76
CA THR A 72 15.01 -0.07 -7.29
C THR A 72 16.14 -0.16 -6.26
N ALA A 73 16.03 0.49 -5.12
CA ALA A 73 16.92 0.30 -3.99
C ALA A 73 16.84 -1.13 -3.39
N ALA A 74 15.71 -1.82 -3.59
CA ALA A 74 15.55 -3.19 -3.14
C ALA A 74 16.34 -4.16 -4.04
N PRO A 75 17.18 -5.05 -3.46
CA PRO A 75 17.93 -6.05 -4.23
C PRO A 75 17.02 -6.92 -5.09
N GLY A 76 17.39 -7.09 -6.37
CA GLY A 76 16.61 -7.86 -7.33
C GLY A 76 15.43 -7.13 -7.97
N ILE A 77 15.19 -5.88 -7.62
CA ILE A 77 14.18 -5.02 -8.26
C ILE A 77 14.85 -4.13 -9.30
N GLY A 78 14.72 -4.51 -10.55
CA GLY A 78 15.17 -3.69 -11.67
C GLY A 78 14.15 -2.62 -12.06
N LYS A 79 14.58 -1.66 -12.90
CA LYS A 79 13.74 -0.55 -13.35
C LYS A 79 12.41 -1.03 -13.98
N LYS A 80 12.44 -2.09 -14.79
CA LYS A 80 11.22 -2.65 -15.40
C LYS A 80 10.20 -3.17 -14.38
N ILE A 81 10.69 -3.82 -13.31
CA ILE A 81 9.83 -4.34 -12.23
C ILE A 81 9.30 -3.17 -11.40
N ALA A 82 10.13 -2.18 -11.06
CA ALA A 82 9.70 -1.00 -10.33
C ALA A 82 8.59 -0.23 -11.07
N GLN A 83 8.76 0.01 -12.38
CA GLN A 83 7.75 0.65 -13.22
C GLN A 83 6.43 -0.15 -13.26
N ARG A 84 6.53 -1.49 -13.35
CA ARG A 84 5.36 -2.36 -13.35
C ARG A 84 4.62 -2.32 -12.00
N ILE A 85 5.36 -2.36 -10.88
CA ILE A 85 4.78 -2.22 -9.54
C ILE A 85 3.98 -0.92 -9.45
N ILE A 86 4.59 0.20 -9.85
CA ILE A 86 3.93 1.51 -9.82
C ILE A 86 2.68 1.51 -10.69
N LEU A 87 2.79 1.06 -11.93
CA LEU A 87 1.68 1.08 -12.90
C LEU A 87 0.51 0.21 -12.43
N GLU A 88 0.77 -1.08 -12.14
CA GLU A 88 -0.29 -2.03 -11.78
C GLU A 88 -0.96 -1.69 -10.45
N LEU A 89 -0.19 -1.17 -9.47
CA LEU A 89 -0.78 -0.77 -8.19
C LEU A 89 -1.53 0.56 -8.30
N LYS A 90 -1.09 1.52 -9.11
CA LYS A 90 -1.89 2.72 -9.43
C LYS A 90 -3.18 2.36 -10.17
N ASP A 91 -3.13 1.43 -11.11
CA ASP A 91 -4.32 0.97 -11.84
C ASP A 91 -5.33 0.25 -10.93
N LYS A 92 -4.84 -0.54 -9.96
CA LYS A 92 -5.72 -1.12 -8.92
C LYS A 92 -6.41 -0.04 -8.09
N LEU A 93 -5.66 0.98 -7.67
CA LEU A 93 -6.19 2.16 -7.00
C LEU A 93 -7.34 2.80 -7.78
N ALA A 94 -7.13 3.05 -9.07
CA ALA A 94 -8.13 3.68 -9.93
C ALA A 94 -9.38 2.81 -10.12
N LYS A 95 -9.22 1.49 -10.23
CA LYS A 95 -10.33 0.53 -10.41
C LYS A 95 -11.15 0.33 -9.13
N GLU A 96 -10.53 0.30 -7.97
CA GLU A 96 -11.23 0.20 -6.69
C GLU A 96 -12.06 1.45 -6.42
N GLN A 97 -11.60 2.63 -6.82
CA GLN A 97 -12.40 3.85 -6.78
C GLN A 97 -13.67 3.76 -7.62
N SER A 98 -13.59 3.19 -8.83
CA SER A 98 -14.76 3.06 -9.70
C SER A 98 -15.76 1.99 -9.23
N SER A 99 -15.31 0.92 -8.59
CA SER A 99 -16.18 -0.14 -8.06
C SER A 99 -16.85 0.25 -6.73
N PHE A 100 -16.21 1.11 -5.93
CA PHE A 100 -16.81 1.65 -4.69
C PHE A 100 -17.97 2.62 -4.97
N SER A 101 -17.95 3.31 -6.11
CA SER A 101 -19.05 4.17 -6.56
C SER A 101 -20.28 3.39 -7.03
N ALA A 102 -20.14 2.09 -7.35
CA ALA A 102 -21.22 1.26 -7.91
C ALA A 102 -21.99 0.44 -6.86
N GLN A 103 -21.49 0.28 -5.64
CA GLN A 103 -22.19 -0.44 -4.56
C GLN A 103 -22.47 0.49 -3.38
N GLY A 104 -23.67 1.08 -3.41
CA GLY A 104 -24.29 1.98 -2.45
C GLY A 104 -23.92 1.78 -0.97
N GLY A 105 -22.92 2.51 -0.52
CA GLY A 105 -22.50 2.55 0.87
C GLY A 105 -21.59 3.72 1.16
N GLY A 106 -22.19 4.89 1.42
CA GLY A 106 -21.49 6.09 1.91
C GLY A 106 -20.95 6.96 0.76
N VAL A 107 -21.59 8.11 0.63
CA VAL A 107 -21.28 9.15 -0.34
C VAL A 107 -19.81 9.59 -0.18
N VAL A 108 -18.93 9.06 -1.04
CA VAL A 108 -17.67 9.74 -1.32
C VAL A 108 -17.97 10.60 -2.55
N PRO A 109 -17.85 11.92 -2.49
CA PRO A 109 -18.19 12.78 -3.62
C PRO A 109 -17.32 12.37 -4.82
N VAL A 110 -17.97 12.28 -5.97
CA VAL A 110 -17.33 12.11 -7.28
C VAL A 110 -16.23 13.16 -7.41
N SER A 111 -14.98 12.72 -7.38
CA SER A 111 -13.84 13.62 -7.41
C SER A 111 -13.66 14.19 -8.80
N LEU A 112 -13.63 15.49 -8.86
CA LEU A 112 -13.01 16.23 -9.97
C LEU A 112 -11.52 15.85 -10.00
N PRO A 113 -10.88 15.75 -11.18
CA PRO A 113 -9.44 15.55 -11.28
C PRO A 113 -8.71 16.68 -10.52
N GLY A 114 -7.97 16.31 -9.46
CA GLY A 114 -7.24 17.26 -8.62
C GLY A 114 -7.64 17.29 -7.15
N ASP A 115 -8.59 16.46 -6.70
CA ASP A 115 -8.93 16.35 -5.27
C ASP A 115 -7.91 15.47 -4.54
N LYS A 116 -6.90 16.13 -3.98
CA LYS A 116 -5.80 15.51 -3.20
C LYS A 116 -6.32 14.66 -2.03
N GLY A 117 -7.46 15.00 -1.44
CA GLY A 117 -8.06 14.25 -0.34
C GLY A 117 -8.51 12.87 -0.78
N ASN A 118 -9.15 12.77 -1.93
CA ASN A 118 -9.59 11.50 -2.48
C ASN A 118 -8.42 10.65 -3.00
N GLU A 119 -7.40 11.27 -3.59
CA GLU A 119 -6.18 10.58 -3.99
C GLU A 119 -5.44 10.00 -2.77
N ALA A 120 -5.37 10.76 -1.68
CA ALA A 120 -4.81 10.30 -0.42
C ALA A 120 -5.62 9.14 0.20
N ALA A 121 -6.95 9.27 0.20
CA ALA A 121 -7.84 8.23 0.71
C ALA A 121 -7.70 6.92 -0.09
N ALA A 122 -7.63 7.02 -1.40
CA ALA A 122 -7.42 5.87 -2.28
C ALA A 122 -6.06 5.19 -2.04
N ALA A 123 -5.00 5.98 -1.89
CA ALA A 123 -3.67 5.45 -1.57
C ALA A 123 -3.67 4.68 -0.24
N LEU A 124 -4.34 5.21 0.78
CA LEU A 124 -4.46 4.56 2.10
C LEU A 124 -5.33 3.30 2.04
N ALA A 125 -6.39 3.27 1.22
CA ALA A 125 -7.24 2.10 1.03
C ALA A 125 -6.49 0.94 0.39
N VAL A 126 -5.63 1.20 -0.61
CA VAL A 126 -4.76 0.17 -1.21
C VAL A 126 -3.79 -0.42 -0.20
N LEU A 127 -3.35 0.37 0.76
CA LEU A 127 -2.52 -0.12 1.87
C LEU A 127 -3.27 -1.02 2.85
N GLY A 128 -4.58 -1.21 2.64
CA GLY A 128 -5.42 -2.06 3.46
C GLY A 128 -5.96 -1.38 4.71
N TYR A 129 -5.92 -0.05 4.79
CA TYR A 129 -6.60 0.68 5.86
C TYR A 129 -8.10 0.77 5.58
N GLY A 130 -8.91 0.60 6.61
CA GLY A 130 -10.37 0.67 6.53
C GLY A 130 -10.86 2.09 6.25
N SER A 131 -12.02 2.23 5.59
CA SER A 131 -12.60 3.54 5.24
C SER A 131 -12.83 4.45 6.45
N GLN A 132 -13.17 3.88 7.61
CA GLN A 132 -13.33 4.64 8.85
C GLN A 132 -11.99 5.16 9.39
N GLU A 133 -10.95 4.35 9.34
CA GLU A 133 -9.58 4.73 9.74
C GLU A 133 -9.05 5.84 8.85
N ILE A 134 -9.25 5.71 7.54
CA ILE A 134 -8.87 6.73 6.55
C ILE A 134 -9.58 8.05 6.82
N SER A 135 -10.91 8.03 7.02
CA SER A 135 -11.69 9.23 7.30
C SER A 135 -11.24 9.94 8.57
N LEU A 136 -10.92 9.18 9.63
CA LEU A 136 -10.41 9.73 10.88
C LEU A 136 -9.00 10.31 10.73
N ALA A 137 -8.13 9.64 9.99
CA ALA A 137 -6.75 10.08 9.78
C ALA A 137 -6.67 11.34 8.92
N LEU A 138 -7.50 11.45 7.89
CA LEU A 138 -7.58 12.61 7.02
C LEU A 138 -8.31 13.80 7.66
N LYS A 139 -9.10 13.56 8.70
CA LYS A 139 -9.81 14.63 9.41
C LYS A 139 -8.82 15.64 10.02
N GLY A 140 -8.98 16.90 9.64
CA GLY A 140 -8.12 18.00 10.12
C GLY A 140 -6.75 18.09 9.45
N VAL A 141 -6.57 17.42 8.31
CA VAL A 141 -5.44 17.64 7.41
C VAL A 141 -5.86 18.68 6.37
N ASP A 142 -5.02 19.69 6.16
CA ASP A 142 -5.29 20.75 5.18
C ASP A 142 -5.00 20.21 3.76
N MET A 143 -6.07 19.83 3.06
CA MET A 143 -6.00 19.23 1.72
C MET A 143 -5.63 20.24 0.64
N ASP A 144 -5.93 21.52 0.85
CA ASP A 144 -5.70 22.57 -0.14
C ASP A 144 -4.27 23.09 -0.10
N ALA A 145 -3.75 23.32 1.11
CA ALA A 145 -2.44 23.90 1.33
C ALA A 145 -1.28 22.88 1.19
N LEU A 146 -1.55 21.59 1.40
CA LEU A 146 -0.49 20.58 1.43
C LEU A 146 -0.36 19.82 0.09
N PRO A 147 0.86 19.40 -0.28
CA PRO A 147 1.05 18.46 -1.36
C PRO A 147 0.53 17.07 -0.95
N LEU A 148 0.12 16.26 -1.93
CA LEU A 148 -0.45 14.91 -1.72
C LEU A 148 0.43 14.02 -0.82
N GLU A 149 1.74 14.09 -1.02
CA GLU A 149 2.74 13.35 -0.24
C GLU A 149 2.66 13.66 1.26
N GLU A 150 2.50 14.95 1.59
CA GLU A 150 2.44 15.39 2.98
C GLU A 150 1.10 15.04 3.63
N ILE A 151 0.00 15.10 2.85
CA ILE A 151 -1.33 14.65 3.29
C ILE A 151 -1.27 13.17 3.68
N ILE A 152 -0.73 12.31 2.80
CA ILE A 152 -0.57 10.88 3.05
C ILE A 152 0.34 10.63 4.27
N ARG A 153 1.46 11.33 4.36
CA ARG A 153 2.40 11.21 5.47
C ARG A 153 1.75 11.56 6.82
N GLN A 154 0.97 12.64 6.87
CA GLN A 154 0.26 13.05 8.09
C GLN A 154 -0.82 12.05 8.48
N ALA A 155 -1.58 11.55 7.51
CA ALA A 155 -2.59 10.52 7.75
C ALA A 155 -1.96 9.23 8.31
N LEU A 156 -0.90 8.74 7.68
CA LEU A 156 -0.17 7.55 8.14
C LEU A 156 0.40 7.73 9.55
N LYS A 157 0.92 8.91 9.88
CA LYS A 157 1.43 9.22 11.22
C LYS A 157 0.34 9.17 12.29
N LYS A 158 -0.90 9.50 11.94
CA LYS A 158 -2.05 9.41 12.86
C LYS A 158 -2.54 7.97 13.05
N MET A 159 -2.36 7.10 12.04
CA MET A 159 -2.80 5.69 12.09
C MET A 159 -1.83 4.76 12.83
N VAL A 160 -0.58 5.17 13.04
CA VAL A 160 0.49 4.39 13.70
C VAL A 160 0.49 4.56 15.23
N ARG A 161 -0.61 5.03 15.81
CA ARG A 161 -0.76 5.09 17.27
C ARG A 161 -1.40 3.86 17.84
#